data_74635213db8b85ad154a561ccdd23293
#
_entry.id   74635213db8b85ad154a561ccdd23293
#
_cell.length_a   1.000
_cell.length_b   1.000
_cell.length_c   1.000
_cell.angle_alpha   90.00
_cell.angle_beta   90.00
_cell.angle_gamma   90.00
#
_symmetry.space_group_name_H-M   'P 1'
#
loop_
_entity.id
_entity.type
_entity.pdbx_description
1 polymer ?
#
loop_
_entity_poly.entity_id
_entity_poly.type
_entity_poly.pdbx_seq_one_letter_code
_entity_poly.pdbx_strand_id
1 'polypeptide(L)'
;MKNKHQIRINPETCIGCGLCRKDCPAGNIRIKDKKAKVITQDCIMCGHCVAICPKAAVSMTGFEEPPEEIEKPAALDPGELLRAIKTRRSIRQSTKRRVEPELIAQIIEAGSLTPTGGNAQNVSFIVLNDRLESAEKLAVGLFRRLLLLMKLVNPIARRMSIDDHFFFKKAPAAIVIVAPSQVDGALAAANMELMAEACGLGVLYSGFFSMAANWSRPLRRLLGLKRKERAVTTLVLGYSAVNYRRTAQKEKAGVRTI
;
A
#
# COMPACT_ATOMS: atom_id res chain seq x y z
N MET A 1 13.48 -15.49 5.46
CA MET A 1 14.25 -14.94 6.60
C MET A 1 13.56 -15.43 7.85
N LYS A 2 14.29 -16.08 8.80
CA LYS A 2 13.70 -16.43 10.10
C LYS A 2 13.27 -15.13 10.78
N ASN A 3 12.04 -15.10 11.29
CA ASN A 3 11.49 -13.92 11.95
C ASN A 3 12.43 -13.50 13.10
N LYS A 4 12.86 -12.26 13.11
CA LYS A 4 13.62 -11.67 14.21
C LYS A 4 12.78 -11.48 15.47
N HIS A 5 11.46 -11.63 15.33
CA HIS A 5 10.45 -11.39 16.36
C HIS A 5 10.02 -12.71 17.00
N GLN A 6 9.66 -12.66 18.29
CA GLN A 6 9.16 -13.78 19.06
C GLN A 6 7.95 -13.34 19.89
N ILE A 7 6.97 -14.22 20.00
CA ILE A 7 5.88 -14.03 20.96
C ILE A 7 6.37 -14.49 22.35
N ARG A 8 6.24 -13.62 23.34
CA ARG A 8 6.50 -13.90 24.74
C ARG A 8 5.22 -13.78 25.55
N ILE A 9 5.06 -14.64 26.53
CA ILE A 9 3.91 -14.62 27.45
C ILE A 9 4.47 -14.56 28.85
N ASN A 10 4.11 -13.48 29.58
CA ASN A 10 4.49 -13.35 30.97
C ASN A 10 3.58 -14.22 31.84
N PRO A 11 4.12 -15.24 32.53
CA PRO A 11 3.32 -16.14 33.34
C PRO A 11 2.75 -15.48 34.61
N GLU A 12 3.35 -14.41 35.09
CA GLU A 12 2.90 -13.71 36.31
C GLU A 12 1.60 -12.94 36.03
N THR A 13 1.53 -12.20 34.92
CA THR A 13 0.35 -11.42 34.53
C THR A 13 -0.69 -12.26 33.78
N CYS A 14 -0.31 -13.42 33.21
CA CYS A 14 -1.24 -14.26 32.48
C CYS A 14 -2.26 -14.92 33.42
N ILE A 15 -3.54 -14.69 33.20
CA ILE A 15 -4.65 -15.26 33.97
C ILE A 15 -5.21 -16.58 33.37
N GLY A 16 -4.66 -17.05 32.25
CA GLY A 16 -5.07 -18.31 31.62
C GLY A 16 -6.46 -18.29 30.96
N CYS A 17 -7.02 -17.12 30.66
CA CYS A 17 -8.38 -16.96 30.11
C CYS A 17 -8.60 -17.60 28.73
N GLY A 18 -7.55 -17.93 27.99
CA GLY A 18 -7.61 -18.64 26.71
C GLY A 18 -7.99 -17.78 25.49
N LEU A 19 -8.22 -16.49 25.63
CA LEU A 19 -8.59 -15.61 24.50
C LEU A 19 -7.52 -15.64 23.39
N CYS A 20 -6.25 -15.51 23.75
CA CYS A 20 -5.13 -15.57 22.79
C CYS A 20 -5.03 -16.93 22.06
N ARG A 21 -5.42 -18.05 22.71
CA ARG A 21 -5.51 -19.37 22.07
C ARG A 21 -6.65 -19.41 21.07
N LYS A 22 -7.83 -18.91 21.46
CA LYS A 22 -9.05 -18.92 20.63
C LYS A 22 -8.87 -18.06 19.38
N ASP A 23 -8.18 -16.93 19.51
CA ASP A 23 -7.98 -15.96 18.43
C ASP A 23 -6.74 -16.24 17.56
N CYS A 24 -5.93 -17.24 17.88
CA CYS A 24 -4.73 -17.56 17.12
C CYS A 24 -5.05 -18.32 15.83
N PRO A 25 -4.93 -17.72 14.62
CA PRO A 25 -5.26 -18.40 13.37
C PRO A 25 -4.29 -19.57 13.05
N ALA A 26 -3.07 -19.52 13.62
CA ALA A 26 -2.07 -20.57 13.44
C ALA A 26 -2.17 -21.68 14.51
N GLY A 27 -3.09 -21.56 15.49
CA GLY A 27 -3.19 -22.53 16.59
C GLY A 27 -1.94 -22.65 17.46
N ASN A 28 -1.09 -21.63 17.46
CA ASN A 28 0.26 -21.70 18.05
C ASN A 28 0.31 -21.38 19.55
N ILE A 29 -0.84 -21.38 20.23
CA ILE A 29 -0.92 -21.14 21.68
C ILE A 29 -1.73 -22.25 22.34
N ARG A 30 -1.22 -22.79 23.43
CA ARG A 30 -1.93 -23.77 24.29
C ARG A 30 -2.06 -23.23 25.72
N ILE A 31 -3.08 -23.71 26.42
CA ILE A 31 -3.19 -23.48 27.87
C ILE A 31 -2.65 -24.71 28.59
N LYS A 32 -1.66 -24.50 29.45
CA LYS A 32 -1.09 -25.54 30.33
C LYS A 32 -0.89 -24.92 31.71
N ASP A 33 -1.28 -25.64 32.75
CA ASP A 33 -1.18 -25.20 34.17
C ASP A 33 -1.84 -23.83 34.40
N LYS A 34 -3.02 -23.63 33.81
CA LYS A 34 -3.79 -22.34 33.84
C LYS A 34 -3.03 -21.13 33.27
N LYS A 35 -2.03 -21.34 32.45
CA LYS A 35 -1.23 -20.30 31.78
C LYS A 35 -1.15 -20.55 30.29
N ALA A 36 -1.14 -19.50 29.48
CA ALA A 36 -0.89 -19.61 28.05
C ALA A 36 0.60 -19.89 27.78
N LYS A 37 0.88 -20.74 26.81
CA LYS A 37 2.25 -21.06 26.36
C LYS A 37 2.30 -21.13 24.84
N VAL A 38 3.33 -20.53 24.24
CA VAL A 38 3.62 -20.66 22.81
C VAL A 38 4.09 -22.07 22.51
N ILE A 39 3.58 -22.67 21.43
CA ILE A 39 3.89 -24.05 21.04
C ILE A 39 5.20 -24.11 20.25
N THR A 40 5.33 -23.25 19.25
CA THR A 40 6.54 -23.16 18.40
C THR A 40 6.93 -21.72 18.12
N GLN A 41 8.17 -21.50 17.67
CA GLN A 41 8.61 -20.16 17.23
C GLN A 41 8.20 -19.87 15.77
N ASP A 42 7.63 -20.83 15.06
CA ASP A 42 7.08 -20.64 13.71
C ASP A 42 5.70 -19.98 13.82
N CYS A 43 5.70 -18.65 13.71
CA CYS A 43 4.52 -17.81 13.89
C CYS A 43 4.44 -16.81 12.72
N ILE A 44 3.21 -16.54 12.26
CA ILE A 44 2.96 -15.50 11.23
C ILE A 44 3.06 -14.08 11.78
N MET A 45 3.31 -13.90 13.05
CA MET A 45 3.50 -12.61 13.75
C MET A 45 2.36 -11.60 13.52
N CYS A 46 1.11 -12.09 13.49
CA CYS A 46 -0.06 -11.25 13.21
C CYS A 46 -0.49 -10.34 14.38
N GLY A 47 0.08 -10.53 15.58
CA GLY A 47 -0.22 -9.67 16.74
C GLY A 47 -1.57 -9.91 17.43
N HIS A 48 -2.47 -10.76 16.90
CA HIS A 48 -3.80 -11.00 17.49
C HIS A 48 -3.76 -11.39 18.97
N CYS A 49 -2.83 -12.25 19.35
CA CYS A 49 -2.66 -12.65 20.75
C CYS A 49 -2.19 -11.51 21.66
N VAL A 50 -1.46 -10.54 21.12
CA VAL A 50 -1.08 -9.33 21.86
C VAL A 50 -2.30 -8.43 22.02
N ALA A 51 -2.98 -8.13 20.93
CA ALA A 51 -4.12 -7.20 20.89
C ALA A 51 -5.30 -7.65 21.76
N ILE A 52 -5.57 -8.97 21.84
CA ILE A 52 -6.74 -9.49 22.57
C ILE A 52 -6.48 -9.72 24.07
N CYS A 53 -5.25 -9.56 24.55
CA CYS A 53 -4.90 -9.91 25.91
C CYS A 53 -5.35 -8.85 26.92
N PRO A 54 -6.35 -9.15 27.81
CA PRO A 54 -6.89 -8.12 28.73
C PRO A 54 -5.93 -7.77 29.87
N LYS A 55 -4.82 -8.50 30.01
CA LYS A 55 -3.81 -8.28 31.04
C LYS A 55 -2.45 -7.90 30.45
N ALA A 56 -2.40 -7.56 29.16
CA ALA A 56 -1.16 -7.25 28.43
C ALA A 56 -0.02 -8.27 28.71
N ALA A 57 -0.41 -9.53 28.99
CA ALA A 57 0.54 -10.60 29.33
C ALA A 57 1.29 -11.14 28.10
N VAL A 58 0.85 -10.82 26.89
CA VAL A 58 1.48 -11.25 25.64
C VAL A 58 2.19 -10.08 25.01
N SER A 59 3.43 -10.27 24.61
CA SER A 59 4.24 -9.28 23.90
C SER A 59 4.91 -9.88 22.66
N MET A 60 5.28 -9.02 21.73
CA MET A 60 6.07 -9.36 20.56
C MET A 60 7.40 -8.62 20.63
N THR A 61 8.51 -9.37 20.55
CA THR A 61 9.85 -8.78 20.64
C THR A 61 10.31 -8.16 19.33
N GLY A 62 11.29 -7.24 19.39
CA GLY A 62 11.97 -6.66 18.23
C GLY A 62 11.24 -5.49 17.57
N PHE A 63 10.23 -4.94 18.22
CA PHE A 63 9.64 -3.63 17.91
C PHE A 63 10.20 -2.60 18.90
N GLU A 64 10.41 -1.38 18.42
CA GLU A 64 10.93 -0.26 19.22
C GLU A 64 9.83 0.31 20.12
N GLU A 65 8.60 0.32 19.60
CA GLU A 65 7.44 0.87 20.31
C GLU A 65 6.51 -0.26 20.79
N PRO A 66 5.89 -0.09 21.97
CA PRO A 66 4.85 -0.99 22.45
C PRO A 66 3.58 -0.85 21.59
N PRO A 67 2.68 -1.85 21.59
CA PRO A 67 1.38 -1.71 20.96
C PRO A 67 0.57 -0.60 21.63
N GLU A 68 -0.13 0.19 20.82
CA GLU A 68 -1.02 1.24 21.31
C GLU A 68 -2.27 0.63 21.97
N GLU A 69 -2.73 1.24 23.06
CA GLU A 69 -4.01 0.87 23.68
C GLU A 69 -5.17 1.48 22.89
N ILE A 70 -6.16 0.65 22.57
CA ILE A 70 -7.37 1.09 21.88
C ILE A 70 -8.45 1.38 22.92
N GLU A 71 -8.58 2.62 23.35
CA GLU A 71 -9.65 3.02 24.25
C GLU A 71 -11.04 2.93 23.57
N LYS A 72 -11.13 3.42 22.33
CA LYS A 72 -12.33 3.35 21.51
C LYS A 72 -11.96 3.07 20.05
N PRO A 73 -12.66 2.14 19.37
CA PRO A 73 -12.48 1.97 17.95
C PRO A 73 -12.78 3.27 17.19
N ALA A 74 -11.99 3.59 16.16
CA ALA A 74 -12.28 4.71 15.29
C ALA A 74 -13.64 4.49 14.59
N ALA A 75 -14.56 5.45 14.75
CA ALA A 75 -15.84 5.43 14.06
C ALA A 75 -15.71 6.16 12.73
N LEU A 76 -15.80 5.41 11.64
CA LEU A 76 -15.91 5.98 10.30
C LEU A 76 -17.39 6.15 9.96
N ASP A 77 -17.80 7.35 9.58
CA ASP A 77 -19.14 7.56 9.05
C ASP A 77 -19.25 6.89 7.67
N PRO A 78 -20.20 5.92 7.48
CA PRO A 78 -20.32 5.19 6.23
C PRO A 78 -20.71 6.08 5.05
N GLY A 79 -21.51 7.12 5.30
CA GLY A 79 -21.95 8.06 4.27
C GLY A 79 -20.81 8.92 3.76
N GLU A 80 -20.00 9.46 4.66
CA GLU A 80 -18.82 10.25 4.33
C GLU A 80 -17.77 9.41 3.58
N LEU A 81 -17.48 8.19 4.06
CA LEU A 81 -16.56 7.29 3.38
C LEU A 81 -17.04 6.95 1.96
N LEU A 82 -18.33 6.61 1.82
CA LEU A 82 -18.91 6.30 0.51
C LEU A 82 -18.91 7.54 -0.40
N ARG A 83 -19.14 8.73 0.16
CA ARG A 83 -19.06 10.00 -0.56
C ARG A 83 -17.66 10.24 -1.09
N ALA A 84 -16.62 10.07 -0.27
CA ALA A 84 -15.22 10.20 -0.68
C ALA A 84 -14.90 9.24 -1.83
N ILE A 85 -15.29 7.97 -1.73
CA ILE A 85 -15.09 6.97 -2.79
C ILE A 85 -15.81 7.35 -4.09
N LYS A 86 -17.03 7.91 -4.01
CA LYS A 86 -17.83 8.30 -5.19
C LYS A 86 -17.29 9.55 -5.88
N THR A 87 -16.78 10.51 -5.12
CA THR A 87 -16.38 11.84 -5.64
C THR A 87 -14.94 11.88 -6.11
N ARG A 88 -14.06 11.03 -5.57
CA ARG A 88 -12.65 10.98 -5.98
C ARG A 88 -12.51 10.70 -7.48
N ARG A 89 -11.48 11.29 -8.07
CA ARG A 89 -11.15 11.15 -9.49
C ARG A 89 -9.64 10.97 -9.68
N SER A 90 -9.26 10.28 -10.74
CA SER A 90 -7.86 10.30 -11.19
C SER A 90 -7.45 11.71 -11.60
N ILE A 91 -6.59 12.33 -10.81
CA ILE A 91 -6.12 13.70 -11.05
C ILE A 91 -4.96 13.68 -12.04
N ARG A 92 -5.12 14.38 -13.16
CA ARG A 92 -4.11 14.49 -14.25
C ARG A 92 -3.59 15.91 -14.44
N GLN A 93 -4.08 16.83 -13.64
CA GLN A 93 -3.65 18.22 -13.61
C GLN A 93 -3.43 18.62 -12.17
N SER A 94 -2.17 18.75 -11.80
CA SER A 94 -1.74 19.14 -10.46
C SER A 94 -1.17 20.53 -10.46
N THR A 95 -1.27 21.24 -9.35
CA THR A 95 -0.54 22.47 -9.11
C THR A 95 0.96 22.18 -8.97
N LYS A 96 1.80 23.22 -9.01
CA LYS A 96 3.24 23.09 -8.77
C LYS A 96 3.60 23.02 -7.28
N ARG A 97 2.62 23.12 -6.38
CA ARG A 97 2.84 23.03 -4.94
C ARG A 97 3.44 21.67 -4.59
N ARG A 98 4.54 21.66 -3.86
CA ARG A 98 5.15 20.44 -3.35
C ARG A 98 4.22 19.76 -2.35
N VAL A 99 4.27 18.44 -2.28
CA VAL A 99 3.59 17.67 -1.24
C VAL A 99 4.52 17.65 -0.03
N GLU A 100 3.98 17.98 1.11
CA GLU A 100 4.69 18.03 2.39
C GLU A 100 5.17 16.62 2.78
N PRO A 101 6.40 16.47 3.30
CA PRO A 101 6.96 15.17 3.68
C PRO A 101 6.10 14.42 4.70
N GLU A 102 5.45 15.15 5.60
CA GLU A 102 4.58 14.61 6.65
C GLU A 102 3.35 13.92 6.04
N LEU A 103 2.75 14.51 5.00
CA LEU A 103 1.63 13.90 4.28
C LEU A 103 2.07 12.64 3.52
N ILE A 104 3.27 12.65 2.93
CA ILE A 104 3.83 11.46 2.29
C ILE A 104 4.05 10.36 3.33
N ALA A 105 4.54 10.69 4.53
CA ALA A 105 4.74 9.73 5.62
C ALA A 105 3.41 9.10 6.05
N GLN A 106 2.35 9.89 6.27
CA GLN A 106 1.01 9.39 6.62
C GLN A 106 0.44 8.46 5.53
N ILE A 107 0.62 8.81 4.25
CA ILE A 107 0.17 7.98 3.14
C ILE A 107 0.91 6.64 3.11
N ILE A 108 2.22 6.65 3.37
CA ILE A 108 3.03 5.43 3.44
C ILE A 108 2.62 4.58 4.63
N GLU A 109 2.36 5.20 5.78
CA GLU A 109 1.88 4.51 6.97
C GLU A 109 0.56 3.78 6.69
N ALA A 110 -0.43 4.44 6.08
CA ALA A 110 -1.69 3.80 5.68
C ALA A 110 -1.46 2.58 4.77
N GLY A 111 -0.47 2.66 3.87
CA GLY A 111 -0.06 1.52 3.04
C GLY A 111 0.60 0.40 3.85
N SER A 112 1.45 0.74 4.83
CA SER A 112 2.19 -0.23 5.65
C SER A 112 1.28 -1.00 6.62
N LEU A 113 0.21 -0.37 7.08
CA LEU A 113 -0.80 -0.97 7.97
C LEU A 113 -1.79 -1.89 7.22
N THR A 114 -1.72 -1.95 5.89
CA THR A 114 -2.60 -2.79 5.08
C THR A 114 -2.33 -4.27 5.32
N PRO A 115 -3.36 -5.11 5.52
CA PRO A 115 -3.19 -6.55 5.64
C PRO A 115 -2.49 -7.17 4.43
N THR A 116 -1.64 -8.15 4.68
CA THR A 116 -0.95 -8.93 3.64
C THR A 116 -1.20 -10.42 3.79
N GLY A 117 -1.12 -11.17 2.71
CA GLY A 117 -1.28 -12.62 2.71
C GLY A 117 -0.32 -13.27 3.71
N GLY A 118 -0.87 -14.07 4.66
CA GLY A 118 -0.08 -14.70 5.72
C GLY A 118 0.68 -13.72 6.63
N ASN A 119 0.26 -12.47 6.71
CA ASN A 119 0.95 -11.39 7.42
C ASN A 119 2.42 -11.22 6.97
N ALA A 120 2.67 -11.34 5.66
CA ALA A 120 4.02 -11.31 5.11
C ALA A 120 4.73 -9.95 5.28
N GLN A 121 3.98 -8.86 5.43
CA GLN A 121 4.49 -7.49 5.67
C GLN A 121 5.65 -7.11 4.72
N ASN A 122 5.54 -7.52 3.46
CA ASN A 122 6.61 -7.43 2.46
C ASN A 122 6.32 -6.43 1.34
N VAL A 123 5.38 -5.52 1.59
CA VAL A 123 5.16 -4.35 0.75
C VAL A 123 6.18 -3.28 1.12
N SER A 124 6.75 -2.65 0.13
CA SER A 124 7.69 -1.53 0.31
C SER A 124 7.37 -0.40 -0.65
N PHE A 125 7.86 0.79 -0.33
CA PHE A 125 7.51 2.02 -1.03
C PHE A 125 8.76 2.76 -1.46
N ILE A 126 8.76 3.27 -2.72
CA ILE A 126 9.84 4.10 -3.24
C ILE A 126 9.25 5.47 -3.54
N VAL A 127 9.66 6.48 -2.80
CA VAL A 127 9.23 7.87 -3.00
C VAL A 127 10.10 8.51 -4.07
N LEU A 128 9.46 9.06 -5.08
CA LEU A 128 10.10 9.84 -6.14
C LEU A 128 9.80 11.33 -5.92
N ASN A 129 10.81 12.05 -5.48
CA ASN A 129 10.81 13.51 -5.38
C ASN A 129 11.86 14.07 -6.35
N ASP A 130 13.11 14.17 -5.93
CA ASP A 130 14.20 14.77 -6.73
C ASP A 130 14.57 13.94 -7.97
N ARG A 131 14.25 12.65 -7.98
CA ARG A 131 14.49 11.75 -9.13
C ARG A 131 13.28 11.54 -10.04
N LEU A 132 12.18 12.23 -9.79
CA LEU A 132 10.93 12.07 -10.52
C LEU A 132 11.11 12.32 -12.01
N GLU A 133 11.72 13.44 -12.40
CA GLU A 133 11.97 13.78 -13.80
C GLU A 133 12.91 12.78 -14.48
N SER A 134 13.97 12.34 -13.78
CA SER A 134 14.91 11.34 -14.32
C SER A 134 14.23 10.00 -14.56
N ALA A 135 13.35 9.59 -13.64
CA ALA A 135 12.58 8.36 -13.77
C ALA A 135 11.58 8.44 -14.92
N GLU A 136 10.87 9.57 -15.06
CA GLU A 136 9.92 9.80 -16.14
C GLU A 136 10.62 9.80 -17.51
N LYS A 137 11.75 10.49 -17.64
CA LYS A 137 12.55 10.51 -18.89
C LYS A 137 12.96 9.11 -19.36
N LEU A 138 13.40 8.25 -18.44
CA LEU A 138 13.74 6.86 -18.77
C LEU A 138 12.52 6.05 -19.22
N ALA A 139 11.39 6.23 -18.53
CA ALA A 139 10.14 5.54 -18.88
C ALA A 139 9.58 6.02 -20.23
N VAL A 140 9.58 7.34 -20.47
CA VAL A 140 9.16 7.95 -21.75
C VAL A 140 10.04 7.44 -22.89
N GLY A 141 11.37 7.42 -22.71
CA GLY A 141 12.30 6.91 -23.72
C GLY A 141 12.03 5.44 -24.10
N LEU A 142 11.74 4.59 -23.11
CA LEU A 142 11.34 3.19 -23.36
C LEU A 142 10.04 3.12 -24.13
N PHE A 143 9.00 3.81 -23.67
CA PHE A 143 7.67 3.72 -24.26
C PHE A 143 7.59 4.34 -25.66
N ARG A 144 8.36 5.40 -25.94
CA ARG A 144 8.47 5.94 -27.31
C ARG A 144 9.06 4.92 -28.28
N ARG A 145 10.09 4.18 -27.86
CA ARG A 145 10.68 3.09 -28.68
C ARG A 145 9.67 1.96 -28.92
N LEU A 146 8.97 1.53 -27.88
CA LEU A 146 7.93 0.51 -28.01
C LEU A 146 6.78 0.98 -28.90
N LEU A 147 6.35 2.25 -28.77
CA LEU A 147 5.29 2.82 -29.58
C LEU A 147 5.65 2.86 -31.06
N LEU A 148 6.92 3.16 -31.40
CA LEU A 148 7.40 3.11 -32.79
C LEU A 148 7.19 1.73 -33.40
N LEU A 149 7.53 0.67 -32.67
CA LEU A 149 7.31 -0.71 -33.13
C LEU A 149 5.81 -1.04 -33.23
N MET A 150 5.01 -0.62 -32.25
CA MET A 150 3.57 -0.87 -32.25
C MET A 150 2.84 -0.14 -33.38
N LYS A 151 3.31 1.04 -33.81
CA LYS A 151 2.73 1.80 -34.94
C LYS A 151 2.79 1.05 -36.26
N LEU A 152 3.71 0.10 -36.41
CA LEU A 152 3.85 -0.73 -37.60
C LEU A 152 2.67 -1.72 -37.76
N VAL A 153 2.15 -2.23 -36.65
CA VAL A 153 1.16 -3.32 -36.61
C VAL A 153 -0.22 -2.92 -36.07
N ASN A 154 -0.34 -1.79 -35.40
CA ASN A 154 -1.58 -1.39 -34.71
C ASN A 154 -2.06 0.02 -35.13
N PRO A 155 -3.24 0.14 -35.77
CA PRO A 155 -3.79 1.42 -36.20
C PRO A 155 -4.08 2.39 -35.05
N ILE A 156 -4.42 1.88 -33.84
CA ILE A 156 -4.67 2.71 -32.65
C ILE A 156 -3.35 3.32 -32.19
N ALA A 157 -2.27 2.56 -32.19
CA ALA A 157 -0.95 3.06 -31.81
C ALA A 157 -0.47 4.22 -32.72
N ARG A 158 -0.90 4.25 -33.98
CA ARG A 158 -0.54 5.35 -34.92
C ARG A 158 -1.06 6.69 -34.47
N ARG A 159 -2.18 6.73 -33.72
CA ARG A 159 -2.81 7.96 -33.19
C ARG A 159 -2.29 8.35 -31.80
N MET A 160 -1.50 7.47 -31.15
CA MET A 160 -0.96 7.74 -29.83
C MET A 160 0.31 8.57 -29.92
N SER A 161 0.44 9.51 -28.96
CA SER A 161 1.66 10.26 -28.71
C SER A 161 2.05 10.12 -27.24
N ILE A 162 3.35 10.13 -26.96
CA ILE A 162 3.91 10.05 -25.62
C ILE A 162 4.69 11.35 -25.42
N ASP A 163 4.11 12.27 -24.64
CA ASP A 163 4.76 13.52 -24.23
C ASP A 163 5.80 13.24 -23.13
N ASP A 164 6.60 14.26 -22.77
CA ASP A 164 7.65 14.13 -21.75
C ASP A 164 7.10 13.94 -20.35
N HIS A 165 5.82 14.25 -20.12
CA HIS A 165 5.13 14.13 -18.84
C HIS A 165 4.02 13.07 -18.86
N PHE A 166 4.17 12.07 -19.71
CA PHE A 166 3.14 11.06 -19.96
C PHE A 166 2.72 10.30 -18.71
N PHE A 167 3.68 9.96 -17.85
CA PHE A 167 3.45 9.09 -16.69
C PHE A 167 3.01 9.85 -15.45
N PHE A 168 3.57 11.04 -15.21
CA PHE A 168 3.36 11.77 -13.96
C PHE A 168 2.57 13.06 -14.12
N LYS A 169 2.29 13.48 -15.37
CA LYS A 169 1.45 14.65 -15.67
C LYS A 169 1.87 15.93 -14.95
N LYS A 170 3.19 16.12 -14.79
CA LYS A 170 3.81 17.25 -14.06
C LYS A 170 3.46 17.31 -12.57
N ALA A 171 2.98 16.23 -11.98
CA ALA A 171 2.75 16.17 -10.54
C ALA A 171 4.08 16.24 -9.76
N PRO A 172 4.06 16.79 -8.54
CA PRO A 172 5.29 17.03 -7.76
C PRO A 172 5.87 15.78 -7.08
N ALA A 173 5.10 14.70 -6.93
CA ALA A 173 5.54 13.50 -6.24
C ALA A 173 4.92 12.22 -6.83
N ALA A 174 5.62 11.11 -6.67
CA ALA A 174 5.07 9.80 -6.95
C ALA A 174 5.62 8.77 -5.95
N ILE A 175 4.81 7.74 -5.65
CA ILE A 175 5.20 6.62 -4.80
C ILE A 175 5.03 5.33 -5.60
N VAL A 176 6.12 4.59 -5.77
CA VAL A 176 6.11 3.27 -6.40
C VAL A 176 5.88 2.22 -5.31
N ILE A 177 4.81 1.47 -5.43
CA ILE A 177 4.48 0.37 -4.52
C ILE A 177 5.15 -0.90 -5.04
N VAL A 178 5.98 -1.50 -4.21
CA VAL A 178 6.76 -2.70 -4.53
C VAL A 178 6.32 -3.84 -3.64
N ALA A 179 5.90 -4.95 -4.22
CA ALA A 179 5.51 -6.15 -3.48
C ALA A 179 5.72 -7.41 -4.32
N PRO A 180 5.96 -8.58 -3.70
CA PRO A 180 5.92 -9.87 -4.38
C PRO A 180 4.52 -10.23 -4.86
N SER A 181 3.50 -9.94 -4.04
CA SER A 181 2.07 -10.15 -4.33
C SER A 181 1.46 -8.89 -4.94
N GLN A 182 0.84 -9.05 -6.11
CA GLN A 182 0.09 -7.94 -6.73
C GLN A 182 -1.13 -7.54 -5.90
N VAL A 183 -1.77 -8.51 -5.22
CA VAL A 183 -2.93 -8.27 -4.37
C VAL A 183 -2.53 -7.39 -3.18
N ASP A 184 -1.47 -7.78 -2.45
CA ASP A 184 -1.00 -7.02 -1.29
C ASP A 184 -0.61 -5.59 -1.67
N GLY A 185 0.12 -5.42 -2.77
CA GLY A 185 0.50 -4.11 -3.27
C GLY A 185 -0.70 -3.27 -3.74
N ALA A 186 -1.72 -3.88 -4.34
CA ALA A 186 -2.93 -3.18 -4.77
C ALA A 186 -3.79 -2.74 -3.58
N LEU A 187 -3.93 -3.58 -2.55
CA LEU A 187 -4.61 -3.23 -1.31
C LEU A 187 -3.92 -2.07 -0.59
N ALA A 188 -2.58 -2.12 -0.48
CA ALA A 188 -1.81 -1.02 0.08
C ALA A 188 -2.03 0.28 -0.70
N ALA A 189 -1.98 0.24 -2.03
CA ALA A 189 -2.23 1.40 -2.88
C ALA A 189 -3.64 1.98 -2.70
N ALA A 190 -4.66 1.14 -2.48
CA ALA A 190 -6.04 1.59 -2.24
C ALA A 190 -6.17 2.35 -0.91
N ASN A 191 -5.56 1.86 0.17
CA ASN A 191 -5.53 2.57 1.45
C ASN A 191 -4.76 3.88 1.35
N MET A 192 -3.61 3.87 0.65
CA MET A 192 -2.81 5.07 0.39
C MET A 192 -3.59 6.11 -0.41
N GLU A 193 -4.39 5.70 -1.39
CA GLU A 193 -5.25 6.61 -2.15
C GLU A 193 -6.29 7.28 -1.25
N LEU A 194 -6.97 6.54 -0.38
CA LEU A 194 -7.96 7.10 0.55
C LEU A 194 -7.31 8.06 1.55
N MET A 195 -6.12 7.73 2.05
CA MET A 195 -5.36 8.62 2.91
C MET A 195 -4.94 9.89 2.17
N ALA A 196 -4.48 9.79 0.93
CA ALA A 196 -4.14 10.96 0.12
C ALA A 196 -5.35 11.89 -0.11
N GLU A 197 -6.53 11.34 -0.39
CA GLU A 197 -7.78 12.10 -0.49
C GLU A 197 -8.13 12.80 0.83
N ALA A 198 -7.97 12.10 1.97
CA ALA A 198 -8.19 12.69 3.30
C ALA A 198 -7.20 13.83 3.59
N CYS A 199 -5.98 13.75 3.06
CA CYS A 199 -4.97 14.81 3.10
C CYS A 199 -5.21 15.94 2.08
N GLY A 200 -6.29 15.90 1.30
CA GLY A 200 -6.60 16.89 0.26
C GLY A 200 -5.73 16.79 -0.99
N LEU A 201 -5.09 15.65 -1.21
CA LEU A 201 -4.26 15.37 -2.39
C LEU A 201 -5.06 14.60 -3.45
N GLY A 202 -4.82 14.95 -4.71
CA GLY A 202 -5.29 14.16 -5.82
C GLY A 202 -4.33 13.01 -6.17
N VAL A 203 -4.89 11.90 -6.64
CA VAL A 203 -4.13 10.69 -6.99
C VAL A 203 -4.35 10.30 -8.43
N LEU A 204 -3.29 9.84 -9.10
CA LEU A 204 -3.34 9.14 -10.38
C LEU A 204 -2.58 7.81 -10.26
N TYR A 205 -3.22 6.70 -10.59
CA TYR A 205 -2.54 5.41 -10.75
C TYR A 205 -1.80 5.37 -12.10
N SER A 206 -0.47 5.38 -12.05
CA SER A 206 0.38 5.27 -13.24
C SER A 206 0.87 3.84 -13.45
N GLY A 207 -0.05 2.94 -13.84
CA GLY A 207 0.26 1.53 -14.09
C GLY A 207 1.28 1.32 -15.22
N PHE A 208 1.25 2.17 -16.24
CA PHE A 208 2.25 2.14 -17.32
C PHE A 208 3.66 2.48 -16.82
N PHE A 209 3.80 3.37 -15.83
CA PHE A 209 5.11 3.62 -15.22
C PHE A 209 5.62 2.38 -14.49
N SER A 210 4.77 1.70 -13.73
CA SER A 210 5.13 0.45 -13.03
C SER A 210 5.53 -0.64 -14.04
N MET A 211 4.86 -0.72 -15.17
CA MET A 211 5.24 -1.61 -16.26
C MET A 211 6.64 -1.25 -16.81
N ALA A 212 6.90 0.04 -17.08
CA ALA A 212 8.22 0.52 -17.48
C ALA A 212 9.29 0.20 -16.44
N ALA A 213 8.99 0.40 -15.16
CA ALA A 213 9.87 0.10 -14.04
C ALA A 213 10.25 -1.39 -13.98
N ASN A 214 9.34 -2.28 -14.30
CA ASN A 214 9.61 -3.71 -14.32
C ASN A 214 10.44 -4.16 -15.54
N TRP A 215 10.32 -3.48 -16.68
CA TRP A 215 10.95 -3.89 -17.94
C TRP A 215 12.30 -3.20 -18.19
N SER A 216 12.48 -1.96 -17.75
CA SER A 216 13.67 -1.16 -18.02
C SER A 216 14.77 -1.43 -16.99
N ARG A 217 15.89 -2.02 -17.42
CA ARG A 217 17.07 -2.19 -16.55
C ARG A 217 17.61 -0.85 -15.99
N PRO A 218 17.74 0.23 -16.79
CA PRO A 218 18.14 1.53 -16.26
C PRO A 218 17.19 2.07 -15.21
N LEU A 219 15.86 1.95 -15.45
CA LEU A 219 14.85 2.43 -14.51
C LEU A 219 14.84 1.60 -13.22
N ARG A 220 14.93 0.27 -13.31
CA ARG A 220 15.10 -0.61 -12.14
C ARG A 220 16.30 -0.20 -11.28
N ARG A 221 17.44 0.13 -11.94
CA ARG A 221 18.65 0.57 -11.24
C ARG A 221 18.45 1.93 -10.56
N LEU A 222 17.81 2.88 -11.24
CA LEU A 222 17.50 4.19 -10.68
C LEU A 222 16.57 4.08 -9.45
N LEU A 223 15.60 3.16 -9.49
CA LEU A 223 14.65 2.87 -8.42
C LEU A 223 15.24 1.98 -7.31
N GLY A 224 16.43 1.43 -7.48
CA GLY A 224 17.04 0.49 -6.52
C GLY A 224 16.31 -0.86 -6.43
N LEU A 225 15.50 -1.23 -7.43
CA LEU A 225 14.74 -2.49 -7.43
C LEU A 225 15.66 -3.70 -7.53
N LYS A 226 15.60 -4.58 -6.54
CA LYS A 226 16.31 -5.87 -6.52
C LYS A 226 15.72 -6.82 -7.56
N ARG A 227 16.49 -7.87 -7.91
CA ARG A 227 16.13 -8.82 -8.99
C ARG A 227 14.71 -9.39 -8.87
N LYS A 228 14.26 -9.72 -7.66
CA LYS A 228 12.96 -10.34 -7.38
C LYS A 228 11.84 -9.32 -7.04
N GLU A 229 12.18 -8.05 -6.88
CA GLU A 229 11.21 -7.01 -6.55
C GLU A 229 10.46 -6.57 -7.81
N ARG A 230 9.17 -6.29 -7.63
CA ARG A 230 8.28 -5.83 -8.70
C ARG A 230 7.51 -4.58 -8.27
N ALA A 231 7.51 -3.58 -9.12
CA ALA A 231 6.59 -2.46 -9.01
C ALA A 231 5.18 -2.96 -9.36
N VAL A 232 4.28 -2.93 -8.38
CA VAL A 232 2.88 -3.34 -8.54
C VAL A 232 2.09 -2.22 -9.19
N THR A 233 2.14 -1.04 -8.60
CA THR A 233 1.53 0.18 -9.12
C THR A 233 2.32 1.40 -8.67
N THR A 234 1.99 2.56 -9.25
CA THR A 234 2.60 3.84 -8.87
C THR A 234 1.49 4.85 -8.64
N LEU A 235 1.45 5.44 -7.46
CA LEU A 235 0.59 6.56 -7.14
C LEU A 235 1.33 7.86 -7.45
N VAL A 236 0.74 8.67 -8.29
CA VAL A 236 1.19 10.01 -8.60
C VAL A 236 0.37 10.97 -7.77
N LEU A 237 1.02 11.84 -7.01
CA LEU A 237 0.41 12.66 -5.97
C LEU A 237 0.61 14.16 -6.26
N GLY A 238 -0.41 14.95 -5.98
CA GLY A 238 -0.32 16.39 -6.05
C GLY A 238 -1.64 17.07 -5.72
N TYR A 239 -1.58 18.36 -5.42
CA TYR A 239 -2.79 19.16 -5.22
C TYR A 239 -3.50 19.39 -6.54
N SER A 240 -4.78 19.05 -6.60
CA SER A 240 -5.57 19.17 -7.84
C SER A 240 -5.63 20.62 -8.33
N ALA A 241 -5.35 20.83 -9.62
CA ALA A 241 -5.56 22.11 -10.30
C ALA A 241 -6.96 22.22 -10.93
N VAL A 242 -7.79 21.18 -10.77
CA VAL A 242 -9.14 21.12 -11.35
C VAL A 242 -10.15 20.75 -10.27
N ASN A 243 -11.37 21.28 -10.43
CA ASN A 243 -12.49 20.94 -9.54
C ASN A 243 -13.58 20.24 -10.35
N TYR A 244 -13.85 18.97 -10.01
CA TYR A 244 -14.91 18.19 -10.63
C TYR A 244 -16.26 18.50 -10.00
N ARG A 245 -17.21 18.93 -10.81
CA ARG A 245 -18.56 19.32 -10.34
C ARG A 245 -19.55 18.16 -10.26
N ARG A 246 -19.20 16.98 -10.78
CA ARG A 246 -20.11 15.81 -10.84
C ARG A 246 -19.31 14.52 -10.69
N THR A 247 -19.96 13.49 -10.14
CA THR A 247 -19.42 12.12 -10.15
C THR A 247 -19.43 11.54 -11.57
N ALA A 248 -18.59 10.55 -11.83
CA ALA A 248 -18.72 9.75 -13.05
C ALA A 248 -19.75 8.64 -12.86
N GLN A 249 -20.54 8.39 -13.88
CA GLN A 249 -21.40 7.22 -13.96
C GLN A 249 -20.55 5.94 -13.97
N LYS A 250 -21.09 4.90 -13.35
CA LYS A 250 -20.51 3.55 -13.30
C LYS A 250 -21.57 2.55 -13.71
N GLU A 251 -21.14 1.51 -14.39
CA GLU A 251 -21.99 0.33 -14.61
C GLU A 251 -22.37 -0.31 -13.28
N LYS A 252 -23.57 -0.90 -13.23
CA LYS A 252 -24.01 -1.65 -12.06
C LYS A 252 -23.17 -2.92 -11.92
N ALA A 253 -22.67 -3.18 -10.73
CA ALA A 253 -21.98 -4.43 -10.46
C ALA A 253 -22.95 -5.61 -10.56
N GLY A 254 -22.50 -6.70 -11.17
CA GLY A 254 -23.21 -7.97 -11.11
C GLY A 254 -23.09 -8.57 -9.70
N VAL A 255 -24.20 -8.79 -9.04
CA VAL A 255 -24.26 -9.45 -7.72
C VAL A 255 -25.00 -10.78 -7.87
N ARG A 256 -24.46 -11.83 -7.30
CA ARG A 256 -25.12 -13.13 -7.18
C ARG A 256 -25.19 -13.49 -5.70
N THR A 257 -26.37 -13.80 -5.25
CA THR A 257 -26.61 -14.38 -3.91
C THR A 257 -26.83 -15.87 -4.11
N ILE A 258 -26.13 -16.68 -3.34
CA ILE A 258 -26.16 -18.15 -3.40
C ILE A 258 -26.73 -18.66 -2.08
#